data_6275ac0ecde4db3e54b5abbf17465bf0
#
_entry.id   6275ac0ecde4db3e54b5abbf17465bf0
#
_cell.length_a   1.000
_cell.length_b   1.000
_cell.length_c   1.000
_cell.angle_alpha   90.00
_cell.angle_beta   90.00
_cell.angle_gamma   90.00
#
_symmetry.space_group_name_H-M   'P 1'
#
loop_
_entity.id
_entity.type
_entity.pdbx_description
1 polymer ?
#
loop_
_entity_poly.entity_id
_entity_poly.type
_entity_poly.pdbx_seq_one_letter_code
_entity_poly.pdbx_strand_id
1 'polypeptide(L)'
;MELKSKVNTTGRLMAAARGLWRANGMKKQHFGKPIIAIANSFTQFVPGHVHLDECAKIVKQTVEDLGCFAAEFNTIAIDDGIAMGHDGMLYSLPSREIIADSVEYMCEAHKADALVCISNCDKITPGMLMAAMRLNIPTVFVSGGPMEAGRYNNGKIDLIDAMIMGGDSAVSESELEKIEKIACPTCGSCSGMFTANSMNCLTEALGFSLPGNGTIVATHRNRAELFKQAGRRIVELAYKYYRDNDTSMLPLSIATKSAFINSMALDIAMGGSTNTVLHLLAVAKEAGVDFKMKDIDELSRRVPCICKVAPNTHTYHIEEVNRAGGVLNIMGELAKANLLDLDCKRVDGLTLGEAVKKYSLLQNPLPEDVADIYTSAASGAIGLLKVGSQDSRWETLDTDRTNGCIRDIAHAYTKDGGIAVLFGNIAKDGCVVKTAGVSEKIFKFSGTAKVYDSQEQAVEAILGDKVQAGDVVVIKYEGPKADRVCKRCSTPLRTSNPST
;
A
#
# COMPACT_ATOMS: atom_id res chain seq x y z
N MET A 1 1.98 12.72 -29.84
CA MET A 1 1.11 11.58 -30.19
C MET A 1 -0.35 12.01 -30.27
N GLU A 2 -1.20 11.22 -30.93
CA GLU A 2 -2.63 11.54 -31.02
C GLU A 2 -3.37 11.06 -29.74
N LEU A 3 -4.32 11.85 -29.24
CA LEU A 3 -5.17 11.45 -28.12
C LEU A 3 -5.96 10.18 -28.45
N LYS A 4 -6.01 9.21 -27.53
CA LYS A 4 -6.86 8.01 -27.66
C LYS A 4 -8.34 8.40 -27.78
N SER A 5 -8.77 9.40 -27.00
CA SER A 5 -10.14 9.92 -26.99
C SER A 5 -10.57 10.59 -28.31
N LYS A 6 -9.64 10.90 -29.22
CA LYS A 6 -9.95 11.50 -30.50
C LYS A 6 -10.95 10.67 -31.32
N VAL A 7 -10.91 9.34 -31.19
CA VAL A 7 -11.81 8.44 -31.95
C VAL A 7 -13.29 8.64 -31.62
N ASN A 8 -13.64 9.10 -30.43
CA ASN A 8 -15.02 9.31 -29.99
C ASN A 8 -15.36 10.80 -29.71
N THR A 9 -14.36 11.70 -29.81
CA THR A 9 -14.55 13.14 -29.56
C THR A 9 -14.50 13.97 -30.85
N THR A 10 -14.07 13.41 -31.98
CA THR A 10 -13.93 14.14 -33.25
C THR A 10 -14.68 13.47 -34.41
N GLY A 11 -14.84 14.20 -35.52
CA GLY A 11 -15.49 13.70 -36.74
C GLY A 11 -17.02 13.73 -36.72
N ARG A 12 -17.63 13.86 -37.86
CA ARG A 12 -19.10 14.04 -38.02
C ARG A 12 -19.87 12.82 -37.48
N LEU A 13 -19.36 11.61 -37.73
CA LEU A 13 -20.02 10.35 -37.34
C LEU A 13 -20.05 10.15 -35.82
N MET A 14 -19.17 10.82 -35.06
CA MET A 14 -19.11 10.75 -33.60
C MET A 14 -19.99 11.81 -32.90
N ALA A 15 -20.96 12.39 -33.64
CA ALA A 15 -21.87 13.37 -33.03
C ALA A 15 -22.68 12.81 -31.85
N ALA A 16 -23.13 11.54 -31.95
CA ALA A 16 -23.84 10.86 -30.86
C ALA A 16 -22.95 10.68 -29.61
N ALA A 17 -21.72 10.19 -29.81
CA ALA A 17 -20.76 10.06 -28.69
C ALA A 17 -20.47 11.40 -28.01
N ARG A 18 -20.26 12.46 -28.79
CA ARG A 18 -20.10 13.81 -28.23
C ARG A 18 -21.35 14.33 -27.53
N GLY A 19 -22.55 13.95 -28.00
CA GLY A 19 -23.80 14.23 -27.30
C GLY A 19 -23.83 13.61 -25.90
N LEU A 20 -23.43 12.33 -25.78
CA LEU A 20 -23.31 11.63 -24.50
C LEU A 20 -22.23 12.23 -23.60
N TRP A 21 -21.06 12.57 -24.13
CA TRP A 21 -20.04 13.29 -23.37
C TRP A 21 -20.54 14.62 -22.81
N ARG A 22 -21.35 15.36 -23.59
CA ARG A 22 -21.99 16.60 -23.11
C ARG A 22 -23.01 16.34 -22.00
N ALA A 23 -23.78 15.25 -22.10
CA ALA A 23 -24.70 14.83 -21.05
C ALA A 23 -23.98 14.49 -19.74
N ASN A 24 -22.73 14.00 -19.84
CA ASN A 24 -21.83 13.76 -18.69
C ASN A 24 -21.12 15.05 -18.19
N GLY A 25 -21.46 16.22 -18.73
CA GLY A 25 -20.90 17.52 -18.29
C GLY A 25 -19.69 18.02 -19.08
N MET A 26 -19.25 17.30 -20.14
CA MET A 26 -18.13 17.78 -20.99
C MET A 26 -18.53 19.06 -21.74
N LYS A 27 -17.79 20.14 -21.51
CA LYS A 27 -18.00 21.44 -22.14
C LYS A 27 -17.22 21.54 -23.46
N LYS A 28 -17.58 22.52 -24.32
CA LYS A 28 -16.92 22.77 -25.61
C LYS A 28 -15.40 22.88 -25.50
N GLN A 29 -14.92 23.51 -24.44
CA GLN A 29 -13.49 23.75 -24.19
C GLN A 29 -12.68 22.49 -23.83
N HIS A 30 -13.33 21.38 -23.47
CA HIS A 30 -12.66 20.12 -23.13
C HIS A 30 -12.37 19.27 -24.38
N PHE A 31 -13.12 19.46 -25.48
CA PHE A 31 -12.86 18.70 -26.71
C PHE A 31 -11.49 19.03 -27.30
N GLY A 32 -10.75 18.01 -27.68
CA GLY A 32 -9.39 18.13 -28.19
C GLY A 32 -8.32 18.21 -27.08
N LYS A 33 -8.71 18.03 -25.83
CA LYS A 33 -7.82 17.89 -24.68
C LYS A 33 -7.89 16.48 -24.09
N PRO A 34 -6.90 16.06 -23.28
CA PRO A 34 -6.94 14.74 -22.65
C PRO A 34 -8.19 14.53 -21.79
N ILE A 35 -8.78 13.33 -21.90
CA ILE A 35 -9.78 12.82 -20.95
C ILE A 35 -9.04 12.04 -19.88
N ILE A 36 -9.13 12.51 -18.65
CA ILE A 36 -8.50 11.89 -17.49
C ILE A 36 -9.51 10.96 -16.81
N ALA A 37 -9.22 9.66 -16.81
CA ALA A 37 -9.99 8.70 -16.01
C ALA A 37 -9.54 8.77 -14.54
N ILE A 38 -10.50 8.71 -13.63
CA ILE A 38 -10.26 8.56 -12.20
C ILE A 38 -10.83 7.19 -11.81
N ALA A 39 -9.96 6.19 -11.68
CA ALA A 39 -10.32 4.89 -11.13
C ALA A 39 -10.33 5.00 -9.61
N ASN A 40 -11.52 5.06 -9.04
CA ASN A 40 -11.74 5.12 -7.59
C ASN A 40 -12.15 3.73 -7.06
N SER A 41 -12.03 3.54 -5.77
CA SER A 41 -12.46 2.33 -5.08
C SER A 41 -13.34 2.65 -3.86
N PHE A 42 -14.05 3.76 -3.90
CA PHE A 42 -14.98 4.17 -2.84
C PHE A 42 -16.01 3.08 -2.54
N THR A 43 -16.17 2.81 -1.26
CA THR A 43 -17.25 1.97 -0.71
C THR A 43 -17.40 2.23 0.78
N GLN A 44 -18.61 1.98 1.31
CA GLN A 44 -18.89 2.05 2.76
C GLN A 44 -18.59 0.74 3.50
N PHE A 45 -18.20 -0.32 2.78
CA PHE A 45 -17.80 -1.61 3.38
C PHE A 45 -16.35 -1.65 3.88
N VAL A 46 -15.53 -0.64 3.56
CA VAL A 46 -14.09 -0.64 3.84
C VAL A 46 -13.72 0.66 4.55
N PRO A 47 -13.26 0.64 5.82
CA PRO A 47 -12.87 1.86 6.56
C PRO A 47 -11.82 2.69 5.82
N GLY A 48 -10.92 2.02 5.10
CA GLY A 48 -9.92 2.66 4.25
C GLY A 48 -10.48 3.39 3.03
N HIS A 49 -11.76 3.20 2.69
CA HIS A 49 -12.35 3.67 1.44
C HIS A 49 -13.57 4.58 1.62
N VAL A 50 -14.11 4.73 2.83
CA VAL A 50 -15.32 5.53 3.09
C VAL A 50 -15.18 7.01 2.74
N HIS A 51 -13.97 7.54 2.66
CA HIS A 51 -13.66 8.94 2.33
C HIS A 51 -13.18 9.15 0.88
N LEU A 52 -13.05 8.07 0.08
CA LEU A 52 -12.45 8.17 -1.24
C LEU A 52 -13.35 8.89 -2.26
N ASP A 53 -14.64 9.00 -2.04
CA ASP A 53 -15.54 9.83 -2.86
C ASP A 53 -15.18 11.33 -2.76
N GLU A 54 -14.80 11.80 -1.57
CA GLU A 54 -14.31 13.18 -1.38
C GLU A 54 -12.94 13.35 -2.04
N CYS A 55 -12.07 12.36 -1.94
CA CYS A 55 -10.74 12.36 -2.58
C CYS A 55 -10.85 12.49 -4.10
N ALA A 56 -11.76 11.73 -4.74
CA ALA A 56 -11.96 11.81 -6.19
C ALA A 56 -12.50 13.17 -6.62
N LYS A 57 -13.38 13.79 -5.84
CA LYS A 57 -13.87 15.16 -6.10
C LYS A 57 -12.75 16.19 -6.10
N ILE A 58 -11.77 16.06 -5.18
CA ILE A 58 -10.59 16.94 -5.14
C ILE A 58 -9.75 16.78 -6.42
N VAL A 59 -9.47 15.54 -6.84
CA VAL A 59 -8.72 15.28 -8.08
C VAL A 59 -9.49 15.80 -9.29
N LYS A 60 -10.79 15.48 -9.38
CA LYS A 60 -11.67 15.91 -10.48
C LYS A 60 -11.68 17.42 -10.62
N GLN A 61 -11.93 18.14 -9.53
CA GLN A 61 -11.94 19.61 -9.54
C GLN A 61 -10.59 20.17 -10.02
N THR A 62 -9.49 19.61 -9.51
CA THR A 62 -8.14 20.07 -9.91
C THR A 62 -7.88 19.86 -11.40
N VAL A 63 -8.27 18.72 -11.96
CA VAL A 63 -8.13 18.41 -13.39
C VAL A 63 -9.00 19.35 -14.25
N GLU A 64 -10.23 19.63 -13.80
CA GLU A 64 -11.17 20.53 -14.49
C GLU A 64 -10.72 22.00 -14.45
N ASP A 65 -10.14 22.45 -13.33
CA ASP A 65 -9.56 23.78 -13.20
C ASP A 65 -8.37 24.00 -14.17
N LEU A 66 -7.66 22.91 -14.49
CA LEU A 66 -6.60 22.90 -15.52
C LEU A 66 -7.15 22.76 -16.95
N GLY A 67 -8.47 22.69 -17.09
CA GLY A 67 -9.20 22.71 -18.36
C GLY A 67 -9.24 21.39 -19.10
N CYS A 68 -8.90 20.26 -18.49
CA CYS A 68 -9.15 18.93 -18.96
C CYS A 68 -10.52 18.41 -18.48
N PHE A 69 -11.02 17.31 -19.05
CA PHE A 69 -12.22 16.64 -18.56
C PHE A 69 -11.81 15.44 -17.71
N ALA A 70 -12.38 15.33 -16.52
CA ALA A 70 -12.17 14.20 -15.63
C ALA A 70 -13.45 13.34 -15.53
N ALA A 71 -13.31 12.04 -15.77
CA ALA A 71 -14.39 11.07 -15.66
C ALA A 71 -14.06 10.04 -14.58
N GLU A 72 -14.84 10.01 -13.51
CA GLU A 72 -14.70 9.07 -12.41
C GLU A 72 -15.52 7.81 -12.67
N PHE A 73 -14.96 6.67 -12.26
CA PHE A 73 -15.68 5.42 -12.09
C PHE A 73 -15.14 4.66 -10.87
N ASN A 74 -15.96 3.76 -10.31
CA ASN A 74 -15.55 2.94 -9.18
C ASN A 74 -15.32 1.48 -9.61
N THR A 75 -14.26 0.88 -9.06
CA THR A 75 -14.10 -0.57 -9.00
C THR A 75 -14.56 -1.09 -7.64
N ILE A 76 -14.67 -2.41 -7.50
CA ILE A 76 -14.99 -3.04 -6.22
C ILE A 76 -13.82 -2.91 -5.24
N ALA A 77 -14.12 -2.98 -3.94
CA ALA A 77 -13.13 -3.13 -2.88
C ALA A 77 -13.68 -4.08 -1.80
N ILE A 78 -12.86 -5.05 -1.40
CA ILE A 78 -13.13 -5.99 -0.31
C ILE A 78 -12.21 -5.65 0.84
N ASP A 79 -12.77 -5.58 2.05
CA ASP A 79 -11.99 -5.39 3.28
C ASP A 79 -11.49 -6.74 3.78
N ASP A 80 -10.18 -6.95 3.71
CA ASP A 80 -9.57 -8.17 4.23
C ASP A 80 -9.75 -8.30 5.75
N GLY A 81 -9.78 -7.19 6.49
CA GLY A 81 -9.97 -7.20 7.94
C GLY A 81 -11.37 -7.68 8.34
N ILE A 82 -12.41 -7.18 7.67
CA ILE A 82 -13.79 -7.60 7.90
C ILE A 82 -14.05 -9.03 7.39
N ALA A 83 -13.45 -9.40 6.27
CA ALA A 83 -13.59 -10.73 5.68
C ALA A 83 -12.77 -11.83 6.38
N MET A 84 -11.86 -11.43 7.27
CA MET A 84 -10.90 -12.31 7.92
C MET A 84 -11.57 -13.28 8.89
N GLY A 85 -11.16 -14.56 8.87
CA GLY A 85 -11.68 -15.59 9.79
C GLY A 85 -12.97 -16.27 9.35
N HIS A 86 -13.54 -15.91 8.20
CA HIS A 86 -14.72 -16.57 7.64
C HIS A 86 -14.61 -16.72 6.11
N ASP A 87 -15.59 -17.34 5.48
CA ASP A 87 -15.62 -17.67 4.05
C ASP A 87 -15.60 -16.45 3.11
N GLY A 88 -15.95 -15.26 3.60
CA GLY A 88 -15.82 -14.00 2.87
C GLY A 88 -14.40 -13.74 2.37
N MET A 89 -13.38 -14.26 3.07
CA MET A 89 -11.98 -14.09 2.68
C MET A 89 -11.63 -14.81 1.37
N LEU A 90 -12.42 -15.80 0.94
CA LEU A 90 -12.26 -16.49 -0.34
C LEU A 90 -12.40 -15.54 -1.55
N TYR A 91 -13.11 -14.43 -1.38
CA TYR A 91 -13.35 -13.43 -2.42
C TYR A 91 -12.25 -12.35 -2.49
N SER A 92 -11.38 -12.25 -1.47
CA SER A 92 -10.38 -11.20 -1.39
C SER A 92 -9.34 -11.29 -2.52
N LEU A 93 -8.57 -12.37 -2.61
CA LEU A 93 -7.50 -12.48 -3.62
C LEU A 93 -8.02 -12.46 -5.07
N PRO A 94 -9.12 -13.15 -5.43
CA PRO A 94 -9.67 -13.08 -6.79
C PRO A 94 -10.13 -11.68 -7.20
N SER A 95 -10.54 -10.84 -6.23
CA SER A 95 -10.96 -9.47 -6.53
C SER A 95 -9.86 -8.63 -7.16
N ARG A 96 -8.57 -8.94 -6.93
CA ARG A 96 -7.44 -8.25 -7.55
C ARG A 96 -7.51 -8.31 -9.08
N GLU A 97 -7.81 -9.48 -9.64
CA GLU A 97 -7.95 -9.66 -11.09
C GLU A 97 -9.16 -8.92 -11.63
N ILE A 98 -10.31 -9.02 -10.93
CA ILE A 98 -11.55 -8.31 -11.31
C ILE A 98 -11.32 -6.79 -11.31
N ILE A 99 -10.58 -6.27 -10.32
CA ILE A 99 -10.22 -4.86 -10.25
C ILE A 99 -9.37 -4.47 -11.46
N ALA A 100 -8.32 -5.25 -11.77
CA ALA A 100 -7.47 -5.00 -12.92
C ALA A 100 -8.28 -4.98 -14.22
N ASP A 101 -9.11 -5.98 -14.43
CA ASP A 101 -9.97 -6.10 -15.62
C ASP A 101 -10.96 -4.92 -15.70
N SER A 102 -11.62 -4.56 -14.59
CA SER A 102 -12.60 -3.47 -14.58
C SER A 102 -11.99 -2.13 -14.95
N VAL A 103 -10.80 -1.82 -14.47
CA VAL A 103 -10.08 -0.57 -14.79
C VAL A 103 -9.64 -0.56 -16.26
N GLU A 104 -9.11 -1.67 -16.76
CA GLU A 104 -8.74 -1.83 -18.16
C GLU A 104 -9.95 -1.64 -19.09
N TYR A 105 -11.07 -2.34 -18.82
CA TYR A 105 -12.30 -2.25 -19.60
C TYR A 105 -12.83 -0.82 -19.65
N MET A 106 -12.91 -0.13 -18.53
CA MET A 106 -13.41 1.24 -18.48
C MET A 106 -12.53 2.20 -19.28
N CYS A 107 -11.21 2.11 -19.13
CA CYS A 107 -10.29 2.98 -19.85
C CYS A 107 -10.25 2.70 -21.36
N GLU A 108 -10.20 1.41 -21.76
CA GLU A 108 -10.14 1.04 -23.18
C GLU A 108 -11.46 1.28 -23.90
N ALA A 109 -12.61 0.96 -23.29
CA ALA A 109 -13.91 1.18 -23.92
C ALA A 109 -14.20 2.67 -24.15
N HIS A 110 -13.86 3.53 -23.22
CA HIS A 110 -14.11 4.97 -23.29
C HIS A 110 -12.93 5.76 -23.86
N LYS A 111 -11.82 5.08 -24.14
CA LYS A 111 -10.59 5.69 -24.71
C LYS A 111 -10.04 6.82 -23.84
N ALA A 112 -9.88 6.54 -22.56
CA ALA A 112 -9.22 7.47 -21.65
C ALA A 112 -7.78 7.74 -22.09
N ASP A 113 -7.34 8.98 -21.93
CA ASP A 113 -6.00 9.41 -22.33
C ASP A 113 -4.99 9.28 -21.20
N ALA A 114 -5.42 9.41 -19.95
CA ALA A 114 -4.59 9.25 -18.77
C ALA A 114 -5.43 8.77 -17.59
N LEU A 115 -4.77 8.28 -16.54
CA LEU A 115 -5.40 7.58 -15.42
C LEU A 115 -4.88 8.09 -14.08
N VAL A 116 -5.80 8.41 -13.15
CA VAL A 116 -5.50 8.53 -11.72
C VAL A 116 -6.09 7.32 -11.01
N CYS A 117 -5.27 6.60 -10.25
CA CYS A 117 -5.69 5.48 -9.43
C CYS A 117 -5.82 5.92 -7.96
N ILE A 118 -7.04 5.83 -7.41
CA ILE A 118 -7.32 6.11 -6.00
C ILE A 118 -7.64 4.79 -5.31
N SER A 119 -6.68 4.28 -4.56
CA SER A 119 -6.75 2.98 -3.87
C SER A 119 -6.31 3.12 -2.43
N ASN A 120 -6.60 2.15 -1.58
CA ASN A 120 -6.10 2.20 -0.20
C ASN A 120 -5.99 0.84 0.50
N CYS A 121 -6.50 -0.26 -0.07
CA CYS A 121 -6.52 -1.56 0.60
C CYS A 121 -5.79 -2.66 -0.17
N ASP A 122 -5.70 -3.84 0.43
CA ASP A 122 -4.83 -4.98 0.11
C ASP A 122 -4.77 -5.37 -1.37
N LYS A 123 -5.93 -5.59 -1.99
CA LYS A 123 -6.02 -6.13 -3.37
C LYS A 123 -6.26 -5.05 -4.41
N ILE A 124 -6.73 -3.89 -3.96
CA ILE A 124 -7.13 -2.79 -4.84
C ILE A 124 -5.89 -2.13 -5.45
N THR A 125 -4.92 -1.77 -4.62
CA THR A 125 -3.68 -1.15 -5.07
C THR A 125 -2.94 -2.02 -6.10
N PRO A 126 -2.68 -3.32 -5.84
CA PRO A 126 -2.02 -4.17 -6.84
C PRO A 126 -2.90 -4.44 -8.07
N GLY A 127 -4.23 -4.55 -7.93
CA GLY A 127 -5.14 -4.70 -9.08
C GLY A 127 -5.07 -3.49 -10.02
N MET A 128 -5.10 -2.27 -9.47
CA MET A 128 -4.94 -1.05 -10.26
C MET A 128 -3.53 -0.93 -10.89
N LEU A 129 -2.46 -1.39 -10.19
CA LEU A 129 -1.11 -1.44 -10.76
C LEU A 129 -1.05 -2.37 -11.97
N MET A 130 -1.67 -3.55 -11.88
CA MET A 130 -1.77 -4.49 -13.02
C MET A 130 -2.47 -3.83 -14.21
N ALA A 131 -3.60 -3.16 -14.00
CA ALA A 131 -4.30 -2.41 -15.04
C ALA A 131 -3.44 -1.30 -15.64
N ALA A 132 -2.70 -0.56 -14.84
CA ALA A 132 -1.80 0.49 -15.31
C ALA A 132 -0.70 -0.08 -16.24
N MET A 133 -0.16 -1.27 -15.92
CA MET A 133 0.83 -1.93 -16.79
C MET A 133 0.20 -2.34 -18.13
N ARG A 134 -1.02 -2.90 -18.12
CA ARG A 134 -1.74 -3.31 -19.35
C ARG A 134 -2.08 -2.12 -20.24
N LEU A 135 -2.58 -1.04 -19.63
CA LEU A 135 -3.01 0.18 -20.35
C LEU A 135 -1.84 0.98 -20.92
N ASN A 136 -0.74 1.06 -20.17
CA ASN A 136 0.46 1.84 -20.50
C ASN A 136 0.17 3.28 -21.00
N ILE A 137 -0.77 3.96 -20.35
CA ILE A 137 -1.05 5.40 -20.52
C ILE A 137 -0.51 6.19 -19.33
N PRO A 138 -0.31 7.52 -19.42
CA PRO A 138 0.12 8.33 -18.28
C PRO A 138 -0.73 8.02 -17.03
N THR A 139 -0.10 7.64 -15.93
CA THR A 139 -0.80 7.16 -14.73
C THR A 139 -0.15 7.68 -13.46
N VAL A 140 -0.96 8.13 -12.51
CA VAL A 140 -0.52 8.52 -11.16
C VAL A 140 -1.36 7.78 -10.13
N PHE A 141 -0.71 7.28 -9.07
CA PHE A 141 -1.36 6.68 -7.92
C PHE A 141 -1.40 7.67 -6.76
N VAL A 142 -2.52 7.72 -6.07
CA VAL A 142 -2.67 8.43 -4.82
C VAL A 142 -3.54 7.62 -3.87
N SER A 143 -2.99 7.24 -2.72
CA SER A 143 -3.72 6.42 -1.74
C SER A 143 -4.61 7.27 -0.84
N GLY A 144 -5.68 6.66 -0.31
CA GLY A 144 -6.51 7.28 0.72
C GLY A 144 -5.78 7.59 2.02
N GLY A 145 -4.63 6.96 2.24
CA GLY A 145 -3.80 7.11 3.43
C GLY A 145 -4.16 6.17 4.57
N PRO A 146 -3.24 5.96 5.52
CA PRO A 146 -3.47 5.16 6.71
C PRO A 146 -4.40 5.87 7.71
N MET A 147 -5.14 5.09 8.51
CA MET A 147 -5.84 5.61 9.69
C MET A 147 -4.84 5.99 10.79
N GLU A 148 -5.29 6.81 11.72
CA GLU A 148 -4.57 7.07 12.96
C GLU A 148 -4.54 5.82 13.83
N ALA A 149 -3.51 5.62 14.65
CA ALA A 149 -3.47 4.54 15.63
C ALA A 149 -4.43 4.81 16.78
N GLY A 150 -5.09 3.77 17.29
CA GLY A 150 -5.90 3.84 18.50
C GLY A 150 -5.04 4.14 19.72
N ARG A 151 -5.63 4.69 20.77
CA ARG A 151 -4.94 5.03 22.04
C ARG A 151 -5.63 4.37 23.21
N TYR A 152 -4.86 3.59 23.98
CA TYR A 152 -5.35 2.88 25.15
C TYR A 152 -4.26 2.77 26.21
N ASN A 153 -4.58 3.08 27.48
CA ASN A 153 -3.67 2.97 28.63
C ASN A 153 -2.26 3.54 28.38
N ASN A 154 -2.16 4.77 27.85
CA ASN A 154 -0.93 5.44 27.47
C ASN A 154 -0.12 4.75 26.34
N GLY A 155 -0.64 3.71 25.71
CA GLY A 155 -0.09 3.03 24.55
C GLY A 155 -0.90 3.28 23.28
N LYS A 156 -0.38 2.76 22.16
CA LYS A 156 -1.10 2.68 20.90
C LYS A 156 -1.61 1.26 20.68
N ILE A 157 -2.77 1.16 20.04
CA ILE A 157 -3.39 -0.10 19.67
C ILE A 157 -3.89 -0.04 18.22
N ASP A 158 -4.10 -1.21 17.65
CA ASP A 158 -4.63 -1.37 16.31
C ASP A 158 -5.61 -2.56 16.21
N LEU A 159 -6.02 -2.91 14.99
CA LEU A 159 -6.91 -4.04 14.70
C LEU A 159 -6.41 -5.36 15.31
N ILE A 160 -5.09 -5.60 15.35
CA ILE A 160 -4.53 -6.86 15.86
C ILE A 160 -4.66 -6.94 17.37
N ASP A 161 -4.51 -5.81 18.08
CA ASP A 161 -4.74 -5.79 19.53
C ASP A 161 -6.20 -6.13 19.86
N ALA A 162 -7.16 -5.59 19.09
CA ALA A 162 -8.57 -5.94 19.24
C ALA A 162 -8.82 -7.44 18.98
N MET A 163 -8.18 -8.03 17.96
CA MET A 163 -8.28 -9.47 17.68
C MET A 163 -7.67 -10.33 18.79
N ILE A 164 -6.51 -9.94 19.33
CA ILE A 164 -5.84 -10.66 20.42
C ILE A 164 -6.73 -10.64 21.66
N MET A 165 -7.24 -9.47 22.03
CA MET A 165 -8.11 -9.31 23.20
C MET A 165 -9.45 -10.03 23.04
N GLY A 166 -10.01 -10.06 21.83
CA GLY A 166 -11.21 -10.83 21.52
C GLY A 166 -11.03 -12.36 21.61
N GLY A 167 -9.79 -12.85 21.43
CA GLY A 167 -9.43 -14.25 21.63
C GLY A 167 -9.09 -14.64 23.08
N ASP A 168 -8.95 -13.66 23.98
CA ASP A 168 -8.59 -13.89 25.38
C ASP A 168 -9.85 -13.92 26.26
N SER A 169 -10.19 -15.11 26.74
CA SER A 169 -11.35 -15.30 27.63
C SER A 169 -11.24 -14.61 28.99
N ALA A 170 -10.07 -14.09 29.36
CA ALA A 170 -9.88 -13.31 30.59
C ALA A 170 -10.31 -11.84 30.43
N VAL A 171 -10.45 -11.35 29.19
CA VAL A 171 -10.91 -9.99 28.90
C VAL A 171 -12.45 -9.93 29.03
N SER A 172 -12.96 -8.97 29.81
CA SER A 172 -14.41 -8.79 29.97
C SER A 172 -15.04 -8.19 28.71
N GLU A 173 -16.31 -8.51 28.45
CA GLU A 173 -17.10 -7.93 27.34
C GLU A 173 -17.08 -6.38 27.37
N SER A 174 -17.17 -5.78 28.57
CA SER A 174 -17.17 -4.31 28.69
C SER A 174 -15.80 -3.70 28.34
N GLU A 175 -14.72 -4.43 28.56
CA GLU A 175 -13.38 -3.99 28.16
C GLU A 175 -13.16 -4.18 26.67
N LEU A 176 -13.62 -5.31 26.13
CA LEU A 176 -13.59 -5.58 24.68
C LEU A 176 -14.35 -4.50 23.90
N GLU A 177 -15.56 -4.12 24.35
CA GLU A 177 -16.35 -3.04 23.74
C GLU A 177 -15.60 -1.69 23.70
N LYS A 178 -14.81 -1.39 24.74
CA LYS A 178 -13.96 -0.17 24.74
C LYS A 178 -12.87 -0.26 23.67
N ILE A 179 -12.21 -1.41 23.57
CA ILE A 179 -11.15 -1.63 22.59
C ILE A 179 -11.69 -1.52 21.17
N GLU A 180 -12.85 -2.15 20.87
CA GLU A 180 -13.51 -2.06 19.57
C GLU A 180 -13.77 -0.61 19.14
N LYS A 181 -14.13 0.26 20.05
CA LYS A 181 -14.41 1.68 19.76
C LYS A 181 -13.17 2.50 19.41
N ILE A 182 -12.00 2.05 19.85
CA ILE A 182 -10.77 2.86 19.76
C ILE A 182 -9.66 2.24 18.92
N ALA A 183 -9.70 0.95 18.63
CA ALA A 183 -8.65 0.27 17.87
C ALA A 183 -8.52 0.77 16.42
N CYS A 184 -9.65 1.18 15.81
CA CYS A 184 -9.71 1.73 14.46
C CYS A 184 -10.43 3.09 14.48
N PRO A 185 -9.77 4.17 14.94
CA PRO A 185 -10.47 5.39 15.35
C PRO A 185 -10.92 6.30 14.19
N THR A 186 -10.33 6.16 12.99
CA THR A 186 -10.59 7.08 11.86
C THR A 186 -10.76 6.34 10.55
N CYS A 187 -11.16 7.06 9.48
CA CYS A 187 -11.01 6.53 8.12
C CYS A 187 -9.53 6.31 7.79
N GLY A 188 -9.26 5.46 6.83
CA GLY A 188 -7.91 5.10 6.37
C GLY A 188 -7.68 3.59 6.34
N SER A 189 -6.60 3.16 5.69
CA SER A 189 -6.09 1.80 5.78
C SER A 189 -5.56 1.52 7.20
N CYS A 190 -5.18 0.28 7.51
CA CYS A 190 -4.66 -0.07 8.83
C CYS A 190 -3.57 0.89 9.32
N SER A 191 -3.49 1.19 10.63
CA SER A 191 -2.46 2.06 11.19
C SER A 191 -1.05 1.44 11.23
N GLY A 192 -0.95 0.10 11.10
CA GLY A 192 0.32 -0.64 11.04
C GLY A 192 0.79 -0.94 9.61
N MET A 193 1.96 -1.61 9.50
CA MET A 193 2.56 -2.03 8.22
C MET A 193 1.99 -3.38 7.76
N PHE A 194 0.68 -3.40 7.50
CA PHE A 194 -0.03 -4.50 6.85
C PHE A 194 0.04 -4.35 5.32
N THR A 195 -0.63 -5.22 4.58
CA THR A 195 -0.52 -5.26 3.12
C THR A 195 -0.96 -3.94 2.47
N ALA A 196 -2.03 -3.31 2.97
CA ALA A 196 -2.52 -2.04 2.46
C ALA A 196 -1.44 -0.96 2.48
N ASN A 197 -0.86 -0.68 3.66
CA ASN A 197 0.18 0.33 3.80
C ASN A 197 1.49 -0.09 3.13
N SER A 198 1.85 -1.39 3.17
CA SER A 198 3.01 -1.88 2.42
C SER A 198 2.85 -1.57 0.93
N MET A 199 1.72 -1.89 0.31
CA MET A 199 1.50 -1.59 -1.11
C MET A 199 1.45 -0.09 -1.40
N ASN A 200 0.89 0.75 -0.50
CA ASN A 200 0.89 2.20 -0.65
C ASN A 200 2.32 2.79 -0.56
N CYS A 201 3.18 2.25 0.31
CA CYS A 201 4.61 2.59 0.35
C CYS A 201 5.35 2.10 -0.90
N LEU A 202 5.01 0.90 -1.39
CA LEU A 202 5.64 0.33 -2.58
C LEU A 202 5.26 1.06 -3.87
N THR A 203 4.06 1.64 -3.99
CA THR A 203 3.74 2.50 -5.15
C THR A 203 4.60 3.77 -5.16
N GLU A 204 4.97 4.30 -3.98
CA GLU A 204 5.87 5.42 -3.86
C GLU A 204 7.32 5.02 -4.23
N ALA A 205 7.78 3.86 -3.78
CA ALA A 205 9.10 3.32 -4.10
C ALA A 205 9.26 2.93 -5.58
N LEU A 206 8.20 2.34 -6.17
CA LEU A 206 8.13 2.04 -7.62
C LEU A 206 8.17 3.31 -8.49
N GLY A 207 7.87 4.47 -7.90
CA GLY A 207 7.84 5.73 -8.62
C GLY A 207 6.46 6.14 -9.17
N PHE A 208 5.36 5.47 -8.81
CA PHE A 208 4.00 5.76 -9.28
C PHE A 208 3.24 6.78 -8.43
N SER A 209 3.76 7.12 -7.24
CA SER A 209 3.13 8.05 -6.31
C SER A 209 4.08 9.17 -5.92
N LEU A 210 3.48 10.25 -5.41
CA LEU A 210 4.19 11.40 -4.88
C LEU A 210 4.70 11.12 -3.45
N PRO A 211 5.72 11.85 -2.97
CA PRO A 211 6.27 11.71 -1.62
C PRO A 211 5.20 11.88 -0.53
N GLY A 212 5.23 11.00 0.47
CA GLY A 212 4.27 10.97 1.57
C GLY A 212 3.01 10.14 1.27
N ASN A 213 2.90 9.56 0.06
CA ASN A 213 1.75 8.74 -0.32
C ASN A 213 1.51 7.58 0.65
N GLY A 214 2.55 6.88 1.06
CA GLY A 214 2.45 5.72 1.93
C GLY A 214 2.24 6.06 3.41
N THR A 215 2.50 7.29 3.88
CA THR A 215 2.71 7.56 5.31
C THR A 215 1.89 8.69 5.92
N ILE A 216 1.43 9.69 5.13
CA ILE A 216 0.55 10.75 5.66
C ILE A 216 -0.82 10.14 6.01
N VAL A 217 -1.31 10.36 7.23
CA VAL A 217 -2.61 9.83 7.67
C VAL A 217 -3.78 10.41 6.86
N ALA A 218 -4.84 9.64 6.66
CA ALA A 218 -6.01 9.99 5.84
C ALA A 218 -6.69 11.31 6.27
N THR A 219 -6.76 11.54 7.57
CA THR A 219 -7.43 12.69 8.18
C THR A 219 -6.67 14.00 8.04
N HIS A 220 -5.35 13.95 7.78
CA HIS A 220 -4.50 15.14 7.78
C HIS A 220 -4.68 16.01 6.53
N ARG A 221 -4.63 17.35 6.71
CA ARG A 221 -4.73 18.35 5.62
C ARG A 221 -3.79 18.05 4.44
N ASN A 222 -2.58 17.61 4.71
CA ASN A 222 -1.59 17.30 3.67
C ASN A 222 -1.99 16.10 2.80
N ARG A 223 -2.85 15.20 3.29
CA ARG A 223 -3.46 14.15 2.45
C ARG A 223 -4.35 14.76 1.36
N ALA A 224 -5.20 15.74 1.70
CA ALA A 224 -6.03 16.42 0.71
C ALA A 224 -5.18 17.21 -0.31
N GLU A 225 -4.07 17.82 0.12
CA GLU A 225 -3.16 18.51 -0.80
C GLU A 225 -2.45 17.52 -1.75
N LEU A 226 -2.14 16.29 -1.29
CA LEU A 226 -1.54 15.25 -2.13
C LEU A 226 -2.48 14.85 -3.29
N PHE A 227 -3.80 14.81 -3.06
CA PHE A 227 -4.79 14.58 -4.12
C PHE A 227 -4.80 15.71 -5.16
N LYS A 228 -4.68 16.97 -4.73
CA LYS A 228 -4.54 18.11 -5.67
C LYS A 228 -3.25 18.01 -6.48
N GLN A 229 -2.13 17.66 -5.82
CA GLN A 229 -0.85 17.47 -6.51
C GLN A 229 -0.93 16.34 -7.55
N ALA A 230 -1.59 15.22 -7.23
CA ALA A 230 -1.83 14.13 -8.17
C ALA A 230 -2.66 14.58 -9.39
N GLY A 231 -3.71 15.39 -9.15
CA GLY A 231 -4.52 16.00 -10.20
C GLY A 231 -3.73 16.93 -11.12
N ARG A 232 -2.84 17.77 -10.56
CA ARG A 232 -1.93 18.61 -11.37
C ARG A 232 -0.96 17.75 -12.17
N ARG A 233 -0.38 16.77 -11.51
CA ARG A 233 0.66 15.93 -12.12
C ARG A 233 0.15 15.08 -13.27
N ILE A 234 -1.05 14.48 -13.17
CA ILE A 234 -1.60 13.69 -14.26
C ILE A 234 -1.86 14.52 -15.52
N VAL A 235 -2.35 15.75 -15.37
CA VAL A 235 -2.56 16.67 -16.50
C VAL A 235 -1.22 17.01 -17.19
N GLU A 236 -0.19 17.29 -16.40
CA GLU A 236 1.17 17.55 -16.91
C GLU A 236 1.72 16.34 -17.67
N LEU A 237 1.61 15.13 -17.10
CA LEU A 237 2.09 13.88 -17.73
C LEU A 237 1.33 13.60 -19.04
N ALA A 238 0.01 13.81 -19.07
CA ALA A 238 -0.78 13.65 -20.27
C ALA A 238 -0.32 14.60 -21.38
N TYR A 239 -0.06 15.86 -21.06
CA TYR A 239 0.45 16.80 -22.06
C TYR A 239 1.88 16.46 -22.51
N LYS A 240 2.79 16.08 -21.62
CA LYS A 240 4.14 15.61 -22.01
C LYS A 240 4.05 14.44 -22.99
N TYR A 241 3.20 13.46 -22.71
CA TYR A 241 3.04 12.31 -23.57
C TYR A 241 2.41 12.67 -24.93
N TYR A 242 1.27 13.38 -24.95
CA TYR A 242 0.52 13.61 -26.21
C TYR A 242 1.06 14.78 -27.03
N ARG A 243 1.63 15.82 -26.44
CA ARG A 243 2.19 16.97 -27.16
C ARG A 243 3.67 16.80 -27.48
N ASP A 244 4.46 16.38 -26.45
CA ASP A 244 5.91 16.37 -26.55
C ASP A 244 6.45 14.99 -26.97
N ASN A 245 5.57 13.99 -27.13
CA ASN A 245 5.89 12.57 -27.39
C ASN A 245 6.84 11.95 -26.33
N ASP A 246 6.79 12.45 -25.09
CA ASP A 246 7.60 11.93 -24.00
C ASP A 246 6.96 10.65 -23.43
N THR A 247 7.61 9.52 -23.69
CA THR A 247 7.21 8.20 -23.18
C THR A 247 7.91 7.82 -21.89
N SER A 248 8.80 8.68 -21.39
CA SER A 248 9.73 8.36 -20.31
C SER A 248 9.02 8.10 -18.96
N MET A 249 7.79 8.62 -18.80
CA MET A 249 6.98 8.50 -17.58
C MET A 249 5.74 7.60 -17.76
N LEU A 250 5.70 6.80 -18.82
CA LEU A 250 4.68 5.77 -18.97
C LEU A 250 4.90 4.62 -17.98
N PRO A 251 3.86 3.90 -17.56
CA PRO A 251 3.95 2.81 -16.62
C PRO A 251 5.06 1.80 -16.93
N LEU A 252 5.17 1.31 -18.16
CA LEU A 252 6.22 0.36 -18.54
C LEU A 252 7.63 0.97 -18.60
N SER A 253 7.75 2.30 -18.68
CA SER A 253 9.05 2.98 -18.62
C SER A 253 9.52 3.21 -17.19
N ILE A 254 8.61 3.27 -16.23
CA ILE A 254 8.88 3.40 -14.78
C ILE A 254 9.08 2.01 -14.17
N ALA A 255 8.23 1.04 -14.50
CA ALA A 255 8.21 -0.32 -13.95
C ALA A 255 9.37 -1.18 -14.49
N THR A 256 10.60 -0.75 -14.30
CA THR A 256 11.81 -1.50 -14.68
C THR A 256 12.15 -2.58 -13.65
N LYS A 257 13.00 -3.55 -14.01
CA LYS A 257 13.51 -4.55 -13.03
C LYS A 257 14.15 -3.87 -11.83
N SER A 258 14.93 -2.82 -12.03
CA SER A 258 15.54 -2.03 -10.95
C SER A 258 14.50 -1.41 -10.03
N ALA A 259 13.39 -0.90 -10.57
CA ALA A 259 12.31 -0.33 -9.76
C ALA A 259 11.62 -1.40 -8.88
N PHE A 260 11.39 -2.61 -9.40
CA PHE A 260 10.89 -3.74 -8.60
C PHE A 260 11.88 -4.18 -7.52
N ILE A 261 13.18 -4.23 -7.83
CA ILE A 261 14.25 -4.52 -6.87
C ILE A 261 14.29 -3.46 -5.78
N ASN A 262 14.25 -2.17 -6.11
CA ASN A 262 14.20 -1.07 -5.14
C ASN A 262 12.97 -1.16 -4.23
N SER A 263 11.80 -1.47 -4.81
CA SER A 263 10.57 -1.61 -4.04
C SER A 263 10.61 -2.80 -3.09
N MET A 264 11.14 -3.93 -3.55
CA MET A 264 11.32 -5.10 -2.69
C MET A 264 12.36 -4.86 -1.60
N ALA A 265 13.42 -4.10 -1.89
CA ALA A 265 14.40 -3.68 -0.90
C ALA A 265 13.76 -2.81 0.20
N LEU A 266 12.88 -1.87 -0.17
CA LEU A 266 12.07 -1.12 0.80
C LEU A 266 11.21 -2.04 1.66
N ASP A 267 10.49 -2.98 1.04
CA ASP A 267 9.58 -3.90 1.75
C ASP A 267 10.32 -4.75 2.79
N ILE A 268 11.47 -5.29 2.41
CA ILE A 268 12.38 -6.03 3.28
C ILE A 268 12.91 -5.14 4.43
N ALA A 269 13.33 -3.91 4.11
CA ALA A 269 13.90 -2.98 5.09
C ALA A 269 12.89 -2.48 6.12
N MET A 270 11.62 -2.38 5.76
CA MET A 270 10.55 -1.95 6.68
C MET A 270 9.78 -3.11 7.32
N GLY A 271 10.17 -4.36 7.05
CA GLY A 271 9.46 -5.54 7.55
C GLY A 271 8.00 -5.56 7.10
N GLY A 272 7.76 -5.31 5.82
CA GLY A 272 6.44 -5.19 5.22
C GLY A 272 5.65 -6.50 5.19
N SER A 273 4.58 -6.53 4.43
CA SER A 273 3.70 -7.70 4.35
C SER A 273 4.26 -8.77 3.40
N THR A 274 4.16 -10.05 3.76
CA THR A 274 4.49 -11.16 2.85
C THR A 274 3.60 -11.22 1.59
N ASN A 275 2.41 -10.60 1.63
CA ASN A 275 1.53 -10.53 0.46
C ASN A 275 2.09 -9.63 -0.65
N THR A 276 2.95 -8.68 -0.32
CA THR A 276 3.60 -7.82 -1.31
C THR A 276 4.43 -8.61 -2.30
N VAL A 277 5.04 -9.72 -1.87
CA VAL A 277 5.75 -10.66 -2.74
C VAL A 277 4.81 -11.20 -3.83
N LEU A 278 3.62 -11.68 -3.44
CA LEU A 278 2.60 -12.15 -4.38
C LEU A 278 2.16 -11.05 -5.35
N HIS A 279 2.00 -9.83 -4.84
CA HIS A 279 1.49 -8.71 -5.62
C HIS A 279 2.54 -8.14 -6.57
N LEU A 280 3.78 -7.93 -6.12
CA LEU A 280 4.86 -7.44 -6.98
C LEU A 280 5.19 -8.41 -8.11
N LEU A 281 5.19 -9.72 -7.84
CA LEU A 281 5.37 -10.74 -8.87
C LEU A 281 4.26 -10.69 -9.93
N ALA A 282 3.00 -10.46 -9.52
CA ALA A 282 1.90 -10.33 -10.45
C ALA A 282 2.00 -9.05 -11.30
N VAL A 283 2.31 -7.90 -10.68
CA VAL A 283 2.51 -6.62 -11.38
C VAL A 283 3.71 -6.70 -12.34
N ALA A 284 4.82 -7.31 -11.92
CA ALA A 284 5.98 -7.51 -12.78
C ALA A 284 5.67 -8.38 -14.00
N LYS A 285 4.83 -9.42 -13.83
CA LYS A 285 4.34 -10.26 -14.93
C LYS A 285 3.53 -9.44 -15.95
N GLU A 286 2.60 -8.59 -15.48
CA GLU A 286 1.83 -7.71 -16.36
C GLU A 286 2.73 -6.68 -17.08
N ALA A 287 3.77 -6.21 -16.42
CA ALA A 287 4.77 -5.31 -17.00
C ALA A 287 5.74 -6.02 -17.97
N GLY A 288 5.72 -7.35 -18.07
CA GLY A 288 6.68 -8.12 -18.87
C GLY A 288 8.10 -8.11 -18.28
N VAL A 289 8.25 -7.84 -16.98
CA VAL A 289 9.54 -7.72 -16.28
C VAL A 289 9.93 -9.06 -15.66
N ASP A 290 11.15 -9.52 -15.92
CA ASP A 290 11.71 -10.74 -15.34
C ASP A 290 12.17 -10.52 -13.88
N PHE A 291 11.19 -10.42 -12.97
CA PHE A 291 11.37 -10.32 -11.52
C PHE A 291 10.84 -11.60 -10.85
N LYS A 292 11.66 -12.26 -10.07
CA LYS A 292 11.41 -13.65 -9.57
C LYS A 292 11.67 -13.79 -8.08
N MET A 293 11.18 -14.88 -7.49
CA MET A 293 11.48 -15.29 -6.10
C MET A 293 12.98 -15.32 -5.79
N LYS A 294 13.82 -15.69 -6.77
CA LYS A 294 15.29 -15.68 -6.61
C LYS A 294 15.82 -14.25 -6.36
N ASP A 295 15.31 -13.25 -7.07
CA ASP A 295 15.70 -11.87 -6.86
C ASP A 295 15.36 -11.42 -5.43
N ILE A 296 14.21 -11.87 -4.90
CA ILE A 296 13.75 -11.58 -3.53
C ILE A 296 14.64 -12.27 -2.50
N ASP A 297 15.00 -13.54 -2.72
CA ASP A 297 15.93 -14.28 -1.83
C ASP A 297 17.30 -13.58 -1.76
N GLU A 298 17.85 -13.18 -2.90
CA GLU A 298 19.13 -12.45 -2.96
C GLU A 298 19.07 -11.12 -2.21
N LEU A 299 17.94 -10.39 -2.33
CA LEU A 299 17.72 -9.13 -1.62
C LEU A 299 17.60 -9.35 -0.12
N SER A 300 16.85 -10.34 0.32
CA SER A 300 16.58 -10.60 1.73
C SER A 300 17.85 -10.90 2.54
N ARG A 301 18.91 -11.37 1.87
CA ARG A 301 20.24 -11.64 2.47
C ARG A 301 21.14 -10.41 2.57
N ARG A 302 20.81 -9.34 1.85
CA ARG A 302 21.67 -8.12 1.75
C ARG A 302 21.03 -6.91 2.38
N VAL A 303 19.71 -6.83 2.40
CA VAL A 303 18.96 -5.68 2.88
C VAL A 303 18.59 -5.90 4.34
N PRO A 304 19.13 -5.11 5.28
CA PRO A 304 18.78 -5.24 6.70
C PRO A 304 17.39 -4.67 6.99
N CYS A 305 16.77 -5.09 8.10
CA CYS A 305 15.56 -4.48 8.61
C CYS A 305 15.91 -3.22 9.42
N ILE A 306 15.66 -2.04 8.84
CA ILE A 306 16.01 -0.74 9.44
C ILE A 306 14.80 0.06 9.93
N CYS A 307 13.58 -0.42 9.61
CA CYS A 307 12.34 0.17 10.10
C CYS A 307 11.44 -0.94 10.64
N LYS A 308 10.89 -0.77 11.84
CA LYS A 308 10.03 -1.77 12.46
C LYS A 308 8.75 -1.11 12.96
N VAL A 309 7.62 -1.58 12.45
CA VAL A 309 6.30 -0.99 12.64
C VAL A 309 5.30 -2.07 13.06
N ALA A 310 4.22 -1.72 13.72
CA ALA A 310 3.15 -2.67 14.04
C ALA A 310 2.73 -3.48 12.80
N PRO A 311 2.51 -4.77 12.89
CA PRO A 311 2.46 -5.63 14.08
C PRO A 311 3.82 -6.20 14.53
N ASN A 312 4.94 -5.80 13.92
CA ASN A 312 6.28 -6.30 14.29
C ASN A 312 6.82 -5.65 15.58
N THR A 313 6.17 -4.59 16.05
CA THR A 313 6.43 -3.90 17.33
C THR A 313 5.13 -3.21 17.77
N HIS A 314 4.96 -2.99 19.07
CA HIS A 314 3.88 -2.17 19.63
C HIS A 314 4.26 -0.68 19.77
N THR A 315 5.52 -0.32 19.47
CA THR A 315 6.04 1.04 19.72
C THR A 315 5.67 2.01 18.61
N TYR A 316 5.77 1.59 17.34
CA TYR A 316 5.66 2.44 16.18
C TYR A 316 4.52 2.00 15.27
N HIS A 317 3.76 2.98 14.77
CA HIS A 317 2.75 2.84 13.72
C HIS A 317 3.18 3.64 12.49
N ILE A 318 2.36 3.68 11.46
CA ILE A 318 2.72 4.34 10.20
C ILE A 318 2.93 5.85 10.35
N GLU A 319 2.25 6.47 11.31
CA GLU A 319 2.39 7.90 11.62
C GLU A 319 3.79 8.25 12.16
N GLU A 320 4.47 7.34 12.87
CA GLU A 320 5.86 7.52 13.28
C GLU A 320 6.83 7.33 12.11
N VAL A 321 6.51 6.46 11.16
CA VAL A 321 7.30 6.36 9.92
C VAL A 321 7.26 7.68 9.16
N ASN A 322 6.09 8.33 9.07
CA ASN A 322 5.98 9.66 8.48
C ASN A 322 6.86 10.66 9.23
N ARG A 323 6.74 10.76 10.56
CA ARG A 323 7.55 11.63 11.42
C ARG A 323 9.06 11.42 11.24
N ALA A 324 9.48 10.19 10.93
CA ALA A 324 10.87 9.82 10.71
C ALA A 324 11.36 10.04 9.28
N GLY A 325 10.53 10.65 8.40
CA GLY A 325 10.88 10.99 7.01
C GLY A 325 10.33 10.05 5.96
N GLY A 326 9.42 9.15 6.33
CA GLY A 326 8.64 8.33 5.40
C GLY A 326 9.47 7.38 4.54
N VAL A 327 8.87 6.99 3.42
CA VAL A 327 9.44 6.05 2.46
C VAL A 327 10.80 6.51 1.92
N LEU A 328 10.90 7.80 1.51
CA LEU A 328 12.14 8.31 0.91
C LEU A 328 13.28 8.42 1.90
N ASN A 329 13.00 8.48 3.21
CA ASN A 329 14.07 8.42 4.20
C ASN A 329 14.60 6.99 4.42
N ILE A 330 13.73 5.98 4.43
CA ILE A 330 14.15 4.56 4.43
C ILE A 330 15.01 4.28 3.19
N MET A 331 14.54 4.69 2.02
CA MET A 331 15.29 4.54 0.77
C MET A 331 16.62 5.33 0.79
N GLY A 332 16.67 6.48 1.45
CA GLY A 332 17.89 7.26 1.65
C GLY A 332 18.95 6.53 2.47
N GLU A 333 18.53 5.84 3.54
CA GLU A 333 19.46 5.00 4.33
C GLU A 333 19.96 3.78 3.53
N LEU A 334 19.09 3.15 2.74
CA LEU A 334 19.49 2.07 1.83
C LEU A 334 20.43 2.56 0.70
N ALA A 335 20.19 3.76 0.19
CA ALA A 335 21.03 4.38 -0.84
C ALA A 335 22.48 4.64 -0.35
N LYS A 336 22.65 5.07 0.91
CA LYS A 336 23.98 5.22 1.53
C LYS A 336 24.78 3.91 1.55
N ALA A 337 24.08 2.78 1.62
CA ALA A 337 24.69 1.45 1.60
C ALA A 337 24.82 0.86 0.19
N ASN A 338 24.55 1.62 -0.87
CA ASN A 338 24.58 1.17 -2.26
C ASN A 338 23.67 -0.04 -2.53
N LEU A 339 22.50 -0.09 -1.89
CA LEU A 339 21.53 -1.18 -2.01
C LEU A 339 20.44 -0.90 -3.06
N LEU A 340 20.40 0.32 -3.64
CA LEU A 340 19.38 0.77 -4.57
C LEU A 340 19.98 1.26 -5.89
N ASP A 341 19.21 1.13 -6.97
CA ASP A 341 19.44 1.80 -8.24
C ASP A 341 18.76 3.18 -8.22
N LEU A 342 19.56 4.23 -8.17
CA LEU A 342 19.09 5.60 -8.00
C LEU A 342 18.62 6.28 -9.29
N ASP A 343 18.82 5.65 -10.45
CA ASP A 343 18.44 6.20 -11.77
C ASP A 343 16.98 5.84 -12.15
N CYS A 344 16.28 5.05 -11.31
CA CYS A 344 14.88 4.72 -11.53
C CYS A 344 14.00 5.97 -11.62
N LYS A 345 13.16 6.03 -12.65
CA LYS A 345 12.28 7.16 -12.94
C LYS A 345 11.03 7.13 -12.04
N ARG A 346 10.46 8.32 -11.83
CA ARG A 346 9.28 8.51 -11.00
C ARG A 346 8.28 9.46 -11.69
N VAL A 347 7.00 9.29 -11.38
CA VAL A 347 5.93 10.15 -11.94
C VAL A 347 6.08 11.63 -11.57
N ASP A 348 6.80 11.98 -10.51
CA ASP A 348 7.11 13.36 -10.15
C ASP A 348 8.15 14.03 -11.06
N GLY A 349 8.73 13.28 -11.98
CA GLY A 349 9.72 13.76 -12.96
C GLY A 349 11.15 13.72 -12.45
N LEU A 350 11.37 13.21 -11.27
CA LEU A 350 12.67 12.99 -10.65
C LEU A 350 13.15 11.56 -10.88
N THR A 351 14.43 11.33 -10.79
CA THR A 351 14.98 10.00 -10.50
C THR A 351 14.81 9.68 -9.01
N LEU A 352 14.96 8.42 -8.63
CA LEU A 352 14.94 8.05 -7.21
C LEU A 352 16.01 8.79 -6.42
N GLY A 353 17.23 8.91 -6.97
CA GLY A 353 18.33 9.63 -6.32
C GLY A 353 18.03 11.11 -6.09
N GLU A 354 17.42 11.78 -7.08
CA GLU A 354 16.98 13.17 -6.95
C GLU A 354 15.87 13.30 -5.92
N ALA A 355 14.91 12.38 -5.90
CA ALA A 355 13.82 12.37 -4.92
C ALA A 355 14.34 12.14 -3.49
N VAL A 356 15.23 11.17 -3.28
CA VAL A 356 15.88 10.94 -1.99
C VAL A 356 16.65 12.19 -1.56
N LYS A 357 17.43 12.80 -2.45
CA LYS A 357 18.16 14.04 -2.15
C LYS A 357 17.22 15.17 -1.75
N LYS A 358 16.06 15.30 -2.40
CA LYS A 358 15.11 16.40 -2.18
C LYS A 358 14.23 16.20 -0.95
N TYR A 359 13.79 14.96 -0.66
CA TYR A 359 12.72 14.70 0.30
C TYR A 359 13.16 13.91 1.55
N SER A 360 14.38 13.37 1.62
CA SER A 360 14.82 12.69 2.84
C SER A 360 15.22 13.69 3.94
N LEU A 361 15.07 13.27 5.21
CA LEU A 361 15.55 14.05 6.37
C LEU A 361 17.08 14.09 6.50
N LEU A 362 17.80 13.61 5.48
CA LEU A 362 19.27 13.67 5.42
C LEU A 362 19.79 15.05 5.01
N GLN A 363 18.90 15.95 4.61
CA GLN A 363 19.21 17.32 4.25
C GLN A 363 19.39 18.21 5.48
N ASN A 364 20.29 19.18 5.36
CA ASN A 364 20.45 20.25 6.36
C ASN A 364 20.84 21.56 5.66
N PRO A 365 20.03 22.64 5.70
CA PRO A 365 18.70 22.68 6.32
C PRO A 365 17.65 21.92 5.52
N LEU A 366 16.60 21.43 6.22
CA LEU A 366 15.44 20.81 5.59
C LEU A 366 14.53 21.90 5.01
N PRO A 367 14.15 21.83 3.72
CA PRO A 367 13.20 22.78 3.13
C PRO A 367 11.83 22.74 3.83
N GLU A 368 11.17 23.91 3.95
CA GLU A 368 9.91 24.04 4.68
C GLU A 368 8.80 23.17 4.09
N ASP A 369 8.69 23.09 2.77
CA ASP A 369 7.71 22.25 2.06
C ASP A 369 7.93 20.75 2.31
N VAL A 370 9.16 20.31 2.51
CA VAL A 370 9.51 18.94 2.89
C VAL A 370 9.23 18.70 4.38
N ALA A 371 9.57 19.64 5.24
CA ALA A 371 9.26 19.59 6.66
C ALA A 371 7.74 19.49 6.90
N ASP A 372 6.94 20.20 6.13
CA ASP A 372 5.48 20.16 6.18
C ASP A 372 4.90 18.77 5.95
N ILE A 373 5.48 17.99 5.03
CA ILE A 373 5.08 16.59 4.79
C ILE A 373 5.26 15.75 6.06
N TYR A 374 6.41 15.83 6.71
CA TYR A 374 6.81 14.91 7.77
C TYR A 374 6.40 15.37 9.18
N THR A 375 6.02 16.63 9.34
CA THR A 375 5.40 17.12 10.59
C THR A 375 3.93 16.78 10.70
N SER A 376 3.30 16.22 9.67
CA SER A 376 1.91 15.77 9.72
C SER A 376 1.72 14.73 10.82
N ALA A 377 0.86 15.02 11.80
CA ALA A 377 0.61 14.17 12.97
C ALA A 377 -0.81 13.63 12.99
N ALA A 378 -1.02 12.57 13.76
CA ALA A 378 -2.35 12.09 14.12
C ALA A 378 -3.00 13.06 15.12
N SER A 379 -4.31 13.27 15.00
CA SER A 379 -5.08 14.11 15.92
C SER A 379 -5.36 13.43 17.26
N GLY A 380 -5.44 12.09 17.25
CA GLY A 380 -5.90 11.27 18.36
C GLY A 380 -7.42 11.34 18.59
N ALA A 381 -8.17 11.93 17.67
CA ALA A 381 -9.62 11.96 17.72
C ALA A 381 -10.24 10.63 17.22
N ILE A 382 -11.46 10.35 17.66
CA ILE A 382 -12.25 9.18 17.26
C ILE A 382 -13.38 9.66 16.33
N GLY A 383 -13.70 8.87 15.29
CA GLY A 383 -14.82 9.14 14.40
C GLY A 383 -14.54 10.16 13.29
N LEU A 384 -13.28 10.47 13.01
CA LEU A 384 -12.94 11.29 11.84
C LEU A 384 -12.98 10.45 10.57
N LEU A 385 -13.98 10.72 9.72
CA LEU A 385 -14.24 9.96 8.49
C LEU A 385 -13.98 10.77 7.20
N LYS A 386 -13.36 11.96 7.30
CA LYS A 386 -13.14 12.86 6.17
C LYS A 386 -11.67 13.10 5.91
N VAL A 387 -11.29 13.12 4.63
CA VAL A 387 -9.96 13.52 4.19
C VAL A 387 -9.66 14.96 4.59
N GLY A 388 -8.46 15.20 5.11
CA GLY A 388 -8.02 16.58 5.41
C GLY A 388 -8.80 17.29 6.52
N SER A 389 -9.46 16.55 7.42
CA SER A 389 -10.33 17.10 8.48
C SER A 389 -9.56 17.64 9.69
N GLN A 390 -8.23 17.46 9.75
CA GLN A 390 -7.39 17.93 10.85
C GLN A 390 -6.02 18.42 10.33
N ASP A 391 -5.29 19.20 11.14
CA ASP A 391 -3.96 19.78 10.83
C ASP A 391 -3.02 19.71 12.04
N SER A 392 -3.05 18.59 12.76
CA SER A 392 -2.15 18.32 13.90
C SER A 392 -0.71 18.20 13.43
N ARG A 393 0.24 18.68 14.23
CA ARG A 393 1.65 18.73 13.85
C ARG A 393 2.53 18.15 14.96
N TRP A 394 3.55 17.41 14.54
CA TRP A 394 4.64 17.06 15.43
C TRP A 394 5.48 18.31 15.72
N GLU A 395 5.82 18.55 16.97
CA GLU A 395 6.75 19.62 17.36
C GLU A 395 8.17 19.38 16.85
N THR A 396 8.57 18.10 16.79
CA THR A 396 9.89 17.67 16.33
C THR A 396 9.80 16.44 15.45
N LEU A 397 10.67 16.35 14.45
CA LEU A 397 10.84 15.14 13.63
C LEU A 397 11.66 14.09 14.38
N ASP A 398 11.49 12.82 14.03
CA ASP A 398 12.34 11.73 14.51
C ASP A 398 13.57 11.61 13.60
N THR A 399 14.67 12.15 14.08
CA THR A 399 15.98 12.09 13.40
C THR A 399 16.95 11.11 14.08
N ASP A 400 16.52 10.38 15.11
CA ASP A 400 17.35 9.38 15.79
C ASP A 400 17.51 8.13 14.90
N ARG A 401 18.67 8.01 14.29
CA ARG A 401 19.02 6.87 13.42
C ARG A 401 19.63 5.69 14.19
N THR A 402 19.76 5.80 15.48
CA THR A 402 20.28 4.74 16.37
C THR A 402 19.15 3.96 17.03
N ASN A 403 18.17 4.65 17.63
CA ASN A 403 17.09 4.05 18.41
C ASN A 403 15.69 4.40 17.92
N GLY A 404 15.56 5.31 16.94
CA GLY A 404 14.29 5.79 16.41
C GLY A 404 13.53 4.76 15.56
N CYS A 405 12.44 5.21 14.94
CA CYS A 405 11.61 4.38 14.08
C CYS A 405 12.35 3.90 12.84
N ILE A 406 13.05 4.81 12.15
CA ILE A 406 13.92 4.50 11.01
C ILE A 406 15.36 4.62 11.48
N ARG A 407 16.11 3.51 11.41
CA ARG A 407 17.51 3.42 11.84
C ARG A 407 18.45 3.44 10.64
N ASP A 408 19.71 3.77 10.89
CA ASP A 408 20.75 3.54 9.89
C ASP A 408 21.16 2.05 9.82
N ILE A 409 21.98 1.71 8.82
CA ILE A 409 22.40 0.32 8.58
C ILE A 409 23.18 -0.26 9.76
N ALA A 410 24.00 0.56 10.45
CA ALA A 410 24.82 0.09 11.55
C ALA A 410 23.98 -0.29 12.78
N HIS A 411 22.81 0.34 12.95
CA HIS A 411 21.88 0.15 14.06
C HIS A 411 20.59 -0.58 13.66
N ALA A 412 20.61 -1.30 12.51
CA ALA A 412 19.47 -2.06 12.04
C ALA A 412 18.88 -2.98 13.12
N TYR A 413 17.57 -3.19 13.09
CA TYR A 413 16.88 -4.12 13.99
C TYR A 413 17.34 -5.56 13.81
N THR A 414 17.61 -5.95 12.54
CA THR A 414 18.23 -7.24 12.18
C THR A 414 19.15 -7.00 11.00
N LYS A 415 20.26 -7.76 10.92
CA LYS A 415 21.20 -7.71 9.80
C LYS A 415 20.63 -8.35 8.53
N ASP A 416 19.83 -9.39 8.72
CA ASP A 416 19.03 -10.02 7.65
C ASP A 416 17.70 -9.29 7.53
N GLY A 417 17.08 -9.34 6.34
CA GLY A 417 15.87 -8.60 6.06
C GLY A 417 14.65 -9.02 6.89
N GLY A 418 13.64 -8.16 6.93
CA GLY A 418 12.38 -8.43 7.61
C GLY A 418 11.49 -9.47 6.93
N ILE A 419 11.85 -9.88 5.70
CA ILE A 419 11.21 -10.94 4.91
C ILE A 419 12.32 -11.84 4.39
N ALA A 420 12.16 -13.16 4.45
CA ALA A 420 13.10 -14.12 3.92
C ALA A 420 12.40 -15.15 3.03
N VAL A 421 13.15 -15.72 2.09
CA VAL A 421 12.70 -16.87 1.28
C VAL A 421 13.44 -18.13 1.77
N LEU A 422 12.67 -19.18 2.09
CA LEU A 422 13.20 -20.45 2.55
C LEU A 422 12.92 -21.53 1.52
N PHE A 423 13.85 -22.49 1.39
CA PHE A 423 13.75 -23.62 0.50
C PHE A 423 13.87 -24.92 1.28
N GLY A 424 13.17 -25.96 0.84
CA GLY A 424 13.22 -27.27 1.46
C GLY A 424 12.41 -28.32 0.71
N ASN A 425 12.33 -29.53 1.25
CA ASN A 425 11.61 -30.65 0.65
C ASN A 425 10.09 -30.39 0.52
N ILE A 426 9.51 -29.56 1.40
CA ILE A 426 8.10 -29.14 1.37
C ILE A 426 7.92 -27.92 0.48
N ALA A 427 8.90 -26.99 0.44
CA ALA A 427 8.88 -25.75 -0.30
C ALA A 427 10.01 -25.73 -1.35
N LYS A 428 9.92 -26.59 -2.37
CA LYS A 428 10.97 -26.74 -3.41
C LYS A 428 11.17 -25.43 -4.22
N ASP A 429 10.10 -24.74 -4.50
CA ASP A 429 10.09 -23.46 -5.26
C ASP A 429 10.22 -22.24 -4.34
N GLY A 430 10.44 -22.45 -3.06
CA GLY A 430 10.55 -21.43 -2.03
C GLY A 430 9.24 -21.13 -1.30
N CYS A 431 9.36 -20.67 -0.07
CA CYS A 431 8.28 -20.07 0.72
C CYS A 431 8.75 -18.77 1.36
N VAL A 432 7.81 -17.90 1.72
CA VAL A 432 8.10 -16.59 2.30
C VAL A 432 7.81 -16.63 3.79
N VAL A 433 8.73 -16.09 4.58
CA VAL A 433 8.55 -15.90 6.02
C VAL A 433 8.81 -14.43 6.39
N LYS A 434 7.97 -13.90 7.28
CA LYS A 434 8.14 -12.56 7.86
C LYS A 434 9.05 -12.65 9.09
N THR A 435 10.35 -12.49 8.88
CA THR A 435 11.37 -12.60 9.94
C THR A 435 11.37 -11.44 10.91
N ALA A 436 10.92 -10.25 10.50
CA ALA A 436 10.85 -9.06 11.35
C ALA A 436 10.04 -9.26 12.66
N GLY A 437 9.08 -10.18 12.66
CA GLY A 437 8.25 -10.53 13.83
C GLY A 437 8.71 -11.79 14.57
N VAL A 438 9.80 -12.43 14.17
CA VAL A 438 10.27 -13.71 14.72
C VAL A 438 11.50 -13.48 15.58
N SER A 439 11.52 -14.09 16.77
CA SER A 439 12.72 -14.06 17.64
C SER A 439 13.85 -14.88 16.99
N GLU A 440 15.06 -14.34 16.97
CA GLU A 440 16.25 -15.07 16.45
C GLU A 440 16.48 -16.40 17.13
N LYS A 441 16.05 -16.54 18.39
CA LYS A 441 16.17 -17.79 19.17
C LYS A 441 15.46 -18.99 18.54
N ILE A 442 14.43 -18.72 17.71
CA ILE A 442 13.63 -19.76 17.04
C ILE A 442 13.85 -19.82 15.52
N PHE A 443 14.88 -19.15 14.98
CA PHE A 443 15.24 -19.28 13.56
C PHE A 443 15.65 -20.70 13.19
N LYS A 444 16.16 -21.48 14.15
CA LYS A 444 16.33 -22.92 14.04
C LYS A 444 15.38 -23.60 15.03
N PHE A 445 14.36 -24.24 14.50
CA PHE A 445 13.32 -24.88 15.29
C PHE A 445 13.00 -26.26 14.74
N SER A 446 12.78 -27.22 15.63
CA SER A 446 12.29 -28.55 15.29
C SER A 446 11.22 -28.95 16.29
N GLY A 447 10.13 -29.51 15.81
CA GLY A 447 8.99 -29.89 16.65
C GLY A 447 8.11 -30.94 15.98
N THR A 448 7.13 -31.44 16.73
CA THR A 448 6.13 -32.36 16.23
C THR A 448 5.17 -31.62 15.30
N ALA A 449 5.00 -32.09 14.07
CA ALA A 449 4.05 -31.53 13.15
C ALA A 449 2.60 -31.90 13.52
N LYS A 450 1.77 -30.87 13.75
CA LYS A 450 0.31 -30.98 13.87
C LYS A 450 -0.30 -30.54 12.55
N VAL A 451 -0.80 -31.47 11.78
CA VAL A 451 -1.26 -31.24 10.40
C VAL A 451 -2.78 -31.17 10.36
N TYR A 452 -3.31 -30.11 9.77
CA TYR A 452 -4.74 -29.85 9.62
C TYR A 452 -5.10 -29.64 8.16
N ASP A 453 -6.31 -30.05 7.78
CA ASP A 453 -6.81 -29.95 6.41
C ASP A 453 -7.52 -28.61 6.10
N SER A 454 -7.68 -27.75 7.11
CA SER A 454 -8.20 -26.39 6.95
C SER A 454 -7.75 -25.48 8.08
N GLN A 455 -7.88 -24.16 7.85
CA GLN A 455 -7.66 -23.14 8.87
C GLN A 455 -8.58 -23.34 10.07
N GLU A 456 -9.87 -23.63 9.84
CA GLU A 456 -10.86 -23.82 10.90
C GLU A 456 -10.46 -24.93 11.86
N GLN A 457 -10.03 -26.07 11.34
CA GLN A 457 -9.55 -27.19 12.16
C GLN A 457 -8.32 -26.80 12.99
N ALA A 458 -7.40 -26.03 12.39
CA ALA A 458 -6.21 -25.57 13.10
C ALA A 458 -6.58 -24.60 14.24
N VAL A 459 -7.47 -23.65 13.98
CA VAL A 459 -7.96 -22.68 14.98
C VAL A 459 -8.69 -23.42 16.12
N GLU A 460 -9.61 -24.33 15.80
CA GLU A 460 -10.28 -25.14 16.83
C GLU A 460 -9.29 -25.93 17.70
N ALA A 461 -8.25 -26.50 17.07
CA ALA A 461 -7.23 -27.25 17.79
C ALA A 461 -6.36 -26.37 18.70
N ILE A 462 -6.05 -25.16 18.27
CA ILE A 462 -5.26 -24.20 19.06
C ILE A 462 -6.07 -23.68 20.25
N LEU A 463 -7.29 -23.20 20.00
CA LEU A 463 -8.19 -22.71 21.05
C LEU A 463 -8.66 -23.82 22.00
N GLY A 464 -8.66 -25.08 21.55
CA GLY A 464 -8.99 -26.26 22.35
C GLY A 464 -7.78 -26.91 23.03
N ASP A 465 -6.62 -26.22 23.15
CA ASP A 465 -5.39 -26.69 23.80
C ASP A 465 -4.83 -28.01 23.26
N LYS A 466 -5.17 -28.39 22.01
CA LYS A 466 -4.62 -29.58 21.33
C LYS A 466 -3.23 -29.34 20.73
N VAL A 467 -2.83 -28.07 20.61
CA VAL A 467 -1.49 -27.65 20.18
C VAL A 467 -0.70 -27.22 21.40
N GLN A 468 0.49 -27.75 21.55
CA GLN A 468 1.35 -27.52 22.71
C GLN A 468 2.61 -26.74 22.34
N ALA A 469 3.27 -26.14 23.33
CA ALA A 469 4.58 -25.52 23.12
C ALA A 469 5.57 -26.55 22.54
N GLY A 470 6.24 -26.19 21.45
CA GLY A 470 7.14 -27.09 20.72
C GLY A 470 6.51 -27.80 19.50
N ASP A 471 5.21 -27.67 19.29
CA ASP A 471 4.56 -28.18 18.08
C ASP A 471 4.77 -27.25 16.88
N VAL A 472 4.71 -27.80 15.67
CA VAL A 472 4.68 -27.10 14.39
C VAL A 472 3.31 -27.28 13.76
N VAL A 473 2.52 -26.22 13.65
CA VAL A 473 1.21 -26.27 12.99
C VAL A 473 1.40 -26.22 11.48
N VAL A 474 0.86 -27.19 10.78
CA VAL A 474 0.86 -27.29 9.31
C VAL A 474 -0.57 -27.31 8.81
N ILE A 475 -0.97 -26.35 7.97
CA ILE A 475 -2.28 -26.29 7.34
C ILE A 475 -2.13 -26.67 5.87
N LYS A 476 -2.91 -27.67 5.41
CA LYS A 476 -2.93 -28.11 4.02
C LYS A 476 -4.17 -27.56 3.30
N TYR A 477 -4.12 -27.65 1.97
CA TYR A 477 -5.24 -27.36 1.05
C TYR A 477 -5.75 -25.92 1.12
N GLU A 478 -4.93 -25.01 1.61
CA GLU A 478 -5.16 -23.58 1.59
C GLU A 478 -4.18 -22.89 0.63
N GLY A 479 -4.62 -21.83 -0.05
CA GLY A 479 -3.78 -21.04 -0.94
C GLY A 479 -4.24 -21.02 -2.41
N PRO A 480 -3.55 -20.27 -3.29
CA PRO A 480 -4.02 -19.97 -4.65
C PRO A 480 -4.11 -21.18 -5.59
N LYS A 481 -3.43 -22.27 -5.30
CA LYS A 481 -3.46 -23.52 -6.07
C LYS A 481 -4.42 -24.56 -5.51
N ALA A 482 -4.96 -24.33 -4.32
CA ALA A 482 -5.98 -25.19 -3.73
C ALA A 482 -7.37 -24.78 -4.26
N ASP A 483 -8.34 -25.69 -4.18
CA ASP A 483 -9.74 -25.36 -4.51
C ASP A 483 -10.35 -24.27 -3.59
N ARG A 484 -9.65 -23.95 -2.51
CA ARG A 484 -9.99 -22.88 -1.57
C ARG A 484 -8.91 -21.79 -1.63
N VAL A 485 -9.31 -20.58 -1.95
CA VAL A 485 -8.43 -19.41 -1.85
C VAL A 485 -8.05 -19.21 -0.39
N CYS A 486 -6.76 -18.93 -0.13
CA CYS A 486 -6.21 -18.79 1.21
C CYS A 486 -7.06 -17.86 2.07
N LYS A 487 -7.73 -18.40 3.05
CA LYS A 487 -8.22 -17.65 4.20
C LYS A 487 -6.98 -17.21 4.97
N ARG A 488 -6.74 -15.92 5.12
CA ARG A 488 -5.63 -15.45 5.96
C ARG A 488 -5.79 -16.02 7.37
N CYS A 489 -4.83 -16.81 7.81
CA CYS A 489 -4.68 -17.18 9.22
C CYS A 489 -4.25 -15.94 10.01
N SER A 490 -5.19 -15.17 10.47
CA SER A 490 -4.96 -14.04 11.36
C SER A 490 -5.68 -14.17 12.69
N THR A 491 -6.30 -15.30 12.95
CA THR A 491 -6.63 -15.64 14.34
C THR A 491 -5.31 -15.73 15.10
N PRO A 492 -5.13 -14.97 16.18
CA PRO A 492 -3.84 -14.89 16.85
C PRO A 492 -3.40 -16.26 17.34
N LEU A 493 -2.33 -16.78 16.76
CA LEU A 493 -1.61 -17.93 17.28
C LEU A 493 -0.87 -17.62 18.59
N ARG A 494 -1.21 -16.51 19.25
CA ARG A 494 -0.65 -16.04 20.52
C ARG A 494 -1.64 -16.18 21.67
N THR A 495 -2.12 -17.39 21.95
CA THR A 495 -2.76 -17.67 23.23
C THR A 495 -1.85 -18.45 24.16
N SER A 496 -0.55 -18.56 23.89
CA SER A 496 0.40 -19.02 24.88
C SER A 496 0.91 -17.83 25.69
N ASN A 497 0.51 -17.79 26.95
CA ASN A 497 0.93 -16.90 28.04
C ASN A 497 2.36 -16.37 27.85
N PRO A 498 2.61 -15.04 27.98
CA PRO A 498 3.96 -14.48 27.92
C PRO A 498 4.80 -14.75 29.18
N SER A 499 4.35 -15.62 30.09
CA SER A 499 5.00 -15.91 31.38
C SER A 499 5.73 -17.25 31.44
N THR A 500 6.08 -17.89 30.29
CA THR A 500 7.05 -18.99 30.28
C THR A 500 8.04 -18.85 29.12
#